data_8abb4732ba09ff1e844bd5d4192ba65c
#
_entry.id   8abb4732ba09ff1e844bd5d4192ba65c
#
_cell.length_a   1.000
_cell.length_b   1.000
_cell.length_c   1.000
_cell.angle_alpha   90.00
_cell.angle_beta   90.00
_cell.angle_gamma   90.00
#
_symmetry.space_group_name_H-M   'P 1'
#
loop_
_entity.id
_entity.type
_entity.pdbx_description
1 polymer ?
#
loop_
_entity_poly.entity_id
_entity_poly.type
_entity_poly.pdbx_seq_one_letter_code
_entity_poly.pdbx_strand_id
1 'polypeptide(L)'
;MPQVELSAGTIDYEDTGGGGPAIVFGHGLIMDGTQWRHVIADLRTDFRCIAPTLPLGAHRQPMRADADLSMRGVAGLLGELLEHLELSEVTLAMNDWGGPQLLVGSAYDERLARLAICSCEAFDNVPPKGPAQLLPYIARMPGGIAATMLPFRFDRLRRLPLTWGWLSKRPVPKEVMDRWFAPATTQPGVRRDLRKYILSAKQGRRELVAIADALRRFERPALVAWAGDDRMMPKDHGPRLAGLLPQGHLEVVADSYTLIPEDQPATLAKHMRELMAR
;
A
#
# COMPACT_ATOMS: atom_id res chain seq x y z
N MET A 1 -14.34 13.91 2.34
CA MET A 1 -13.67 12.72 2.90
C MET A 1 -13.59 12.94 4.39
N PRO A 2 -13.96 11.97 5.21
CA PRO A 2 -13.73 12.00 6.64
C PRO A 2 -12.23 12.09 6.94
N GLN A 3 -11.92 12.60 8.14
CA GLN A 3 -10.57 12.79 8.65
C GLN A 3 -10.49 12.21 10.06
N VAL A 4 -9.31 11.75 10.42
CA VAL A 4 -9.01 11.26 11.77
C VAL A 4 -7.66 11.80 12.21
N GLU A 5 -7.60 12.24 13.47
CA GLU A 5 -6.33 12.62 14.12
C GLU A 5 -5.73 11.37 14.75
N LEU A 6 -4.54 11.00 14.30
CA LEU A 6 -3.75 9.87 14.79
C LEU A 6 -2.43 10.37 15.41
N SER A 7 -1.63 9.46 15.92
CA SER A 7 -0.37 9.81 16.61
C SER A 7 0.60 10.64 15.76
N ALA A 8 0.64 10.43 14.44
CA ALA A 8 1.50 11.19 13.53
C ALA A 8 0.87 12.49 13.01
N GLY A 9 -0.44 12.67 13.11
CA GLY A 9 -1.20 13.79 12.58
C GLY A 9 -2.50 13.36 11.92
N THR A 10 -3.15 14.27 11.20
CA THR A 10 -4.45 14.04 10.57
C THR A 10 -4.28 13.29 9.25
N ILE A 11 -5.02 12.20 9.07
CA ILE A 11 -5.16 11.51 7.78
C ILE A 11 -6.59 11.56 7.26
N ASP A 12 -6.70 11.62 5.94
CA ASP A 12 -7.98 11.45 5.23
C ASP A 12 -8.25 9.97 5.00
N TYR A 13 -9.51 9.56 4.98
CA TYR A 13 -9.90 8.22 4.53
C TYR A 13 -11.23 8.22 3.80
N GLU A 14 -11.43 7.25 2.93
CA GLU A 14 -12.73 6.92 2.37
C GLU A 14 -13.35 5.80 3.20
N ASP A 15 -14.63 5.89 3.48
CA ASP A 15 -15.41 4.85 4.14
C ASP A 15 -16.75 4.75 3.43
N THR A 16 -17.04 3.59 2.87
CA THR A 16 -18.32 3.37 2.17
C THR A 16 -19.50 3.20 3.10
N GLY A 17 -19.23 3.06 4.42
CA GLY A 17 -20.26 2.70 5.38
C GLY A 17 -20.81 1.30 5.15
N GLY A 18 -21.96 1.02 5.77
CA GLY A 18 -22.64 -0.28 5.68
C GLY A 18 -22.32 -1.21 6.85
N GLY A 19 -23.13 -2.26 7.04
CA GLY A 19 -23.01 -3.24 8.12
C GLY A 19 -22.29 -4.53 7.73
N GLY A 20 -21.72 -4.61 6.53
CA GLY A 20 -20.97 -5.78 6.08
C GLY A 20 -19.57 -5.89 6.72
N PRO A 21 -18.90 -7.05 6.58
CA PRO A 21 -17.52 -7.20 7.02
C PRO A 21 -16.60 -6.14 6.44
N ALA A 22 -15.64 -5.64 7.25
CA ALA A 22 -14.77 -4.55 6.85
C ALA A 22 -13.57 -5.03 6.04
N ILE A 23 -13.24 -4.29 4.98
CA ILE A 23 -12.00 -4.42 4.22
C ILE A 23 -11.25 -3.09 4.31
N VAL A 24 -10.02 -3.13 4.78
CA VAL A 24 -9.14 -1.95 4.88
C VAL A 24 -8.01 -2.06 3.88
N PHE A 25 -7.82 -1.01 3.07
CA PHE A 25 -6.96 -1.01 1.89
C PHE A 25 -5.71 -0.16 2.10
N GLY A 26 -4.54 -0.78 2.15
CA GLY A 26 -3.25 -0.10 2.10
C GLY A 26 -2.82 0.17 0.66
N HIS A 27 -2.42 1.41 0.39
CA HIS A 27 -2.00 1.86 -0.95
C HIS A 27 -0.47 1.99 -1.06
N GLY A 28 0.02 2.17 -2.29
CA GLY A 28 1.43 2.30 -2.61
C GLY A 28 2.04 3.69 -2.41
N LEU A 29 3.36 3.78 -2.66
CA LEU A 29 4.13 5.02 -2.54
C LEU A 29 3.67 6.06 -3.56
N ILE A 30 3.44 7.30 -3.11
CA ILE A 30 2.91 8.43 -3.92
C ILE A 30 1.57 8.06 -4.58
N MET A 31 0.73 7.35 -3.84
CA MET A 31 -0.66 7.03 -4.17
C MET A 31 -1.55 7.34 -2.98
N ASP A 32 -2.84 7.32 -3.16
CA ASP A 32 -3.84 7.42 -2.10
C ASP A 32 -4.88 6.29 -2.22
N GLY A 33 -5.90 6.30 -1.37
CA GLY A 33 -6.96 5.29 -1.37
C GLY A 33 -7.64 5.08 -2.73
N THR A 34 -7.60 6.06 -3.64
CA THR A 34 -8.17 5.94 -4.99
C THR A 34 -7.47 4.90 -5.87
N GLN A 35 -6.30 4.39 -5.48
CA GLN A 35 -5.70 3.21 -6.10
C GLN A 35 -6.68 2.03 -6.15
N TRP A 36 -7.54 1.93 -5.15
CA TRP A 36 -8.51 0.85 -5.00
C TRP A 36 -9.92 1.16 -5.53
N ARG A 37 -10.13 2.35 -6.15
CA ARG A 37 -11.45 2.86 -6.53
C ARG A 37 -12.31 1.88 -7.34
N HIS A 38 -11.71 1.14 -8.27
CA HIS A 38 -12.42 0.17 -9.10
C HIS A 38 -12.81 -1.08 -8.30
N VAL A 39 -11.91 -1.59 -7.47
CA VAL A 39 -12.16 -2.73 -6.58
C VAL A 39 -13.21 -2.36 -5.52
N ILE A 40 -13.09 -1.16 -4.93
CA ILE A 40 -14.09 -0.66 -3.96
C ILE A 40 -15.46 -0.48 -4.62
N ALA A 41 -15.52 0.06 -5.84
CA ALA A 41 -16.79 0.21 -6.56
C ALA A 41 -17.52 -1.12 -6.75
N ASP A 42 -16.78 -2.21 -6.94
CA ASP A 42 -17.32 -3.56 -7.08
C ASP A 42 -17.71 -4.17 -5.70
N LEU A 43 -16.87 -4.01 -4.67
CA LEU A 43 -17.06 -4.67 -3.37
C LEU A 43 -18.03 -3.95 -2.41
N ARG A 44 -18.24 -2.65 -2.57
CA ARG A 44 -18.98 -1.79 -1.62
C ARG A 44 -20.44 -2.15 -1.40
N THR A 45 -21.04 -2.94 -2.27
CA THR A 45 -22.42 -3.45 -2.11
C THR A 45 -22.52 -4.50 -1.02
N ASP A 46 -21.44 -5.25 -0.80
CA ASP A 46 -21.41 -6.43 0.06
C ASP A 46 -20.57 -6.20 1.33
N PHE A 47 -19.61 -5.28 1.25
CA PHE A 47 -18.58 -5.04 2.27
C PHE A 47 -18.43 -3.56 2.60
N ARG A 48 -18.10 -3.25 3.85
CA ARG A 48 -17.62 -1.92 4.23
C ARG A 48 -16.18 -1.75 3.81
N CYS A 49 -15.93 -0.85 2.86
CA CYS A 49 -14.60 -0.60 2.30
C CYS A 49 -14.01 0.69 2.90
N ILE A 50 -12.81 0.58 3.47
CA ILE A 50 -12.12 1.71 4.11
C ILE A 50 -10.75 1.88 3.45
N ALA A 51 -10.52 3.04 2.86
CA ALA A 51 -9.28 3.35 2.14
C ALA A 51 -8.64 4.64 2.69
N PRO A 52 -7.71 4.54 3.67
CA PRO A 52 -6.99 5.70 4.18
C PRO A 52 -6.02 6.26 3.14
N THR A 53 -5.68 7.54 3.29
CA THR A 53 -4.55 8.17 2.62
C THR A 53 -3.38 8.23 3.61
N LEU A 54 -2.51 7.25 3.55
CA LEU A 54 -1.34 7.12 4.44
C LEU A 54 -0.24 8.13 4.05
N PRO A 55 0.67 8.51 4.99
CA PRO A 55 1.70 9.52 4.75
C PRO A 55 2.85 9.01 3.87
N LEU A 56 2.53 8.46 2.70
CA LEU A 56 3.44 7.91 1.70
C LEU A 56 3.67 8.85 0.49
N GLY A 57 3.39 10.14 0.63
CA GLY A 57 3.69 11.18 -0.38
C GLY A 57 2.48 11.75 -1.12
N ALA A 58 1.28 11.15 -1.00
CA ALA A 58 0.03 11.68 -1.55
C ALA A 58 -0.92 12.25 -0.47
N HIS A 59 -0.53 12.21 0.79
CA HIS A 59 -1.29 12.79 1.90
C HIS A 59 -1.37 14.31 1.80
N ARG A 60 -2.49 14.88 2.24
CA ARG A 60 -2.83 16.29 2.01
C ARG A 60 -2.30 17.22 3.06
N GLN A 61 -2.12 16.75 4.28
CA GLN A 61 -1.62 17.52 5.42
C GLN A 61 -0.28 16.93 5.87
N PRO A 62 0.77 17.77 6.05
CA PRO A 62 2.03 17.28 6.58
C PRO A 62 1.85 16.69 7.98
N MET A 63 2.53 15.61 8.26
CA MET A 63 2.56 14.99 9.57
C MET A 63 3.35 15.84 10.59
N ARG A 64 3.21 15.52 11.87
CA ARG A 64 4.01 16.15 12.93
C ARG A 64 5.50 16.00 12.63
N ALA A 65 6.29 17.00 13.03
CA ALA A 65 7.71 17.03 12.71
C ALA A 65 8.52 15.89 13.36
N ASP A 66 8.07 15.40 14.50
CA ASP A 66 8.64 14.30 15.29
C ASP A 66 8.04 12.93 14.98
N ALA A 67 6.96 12.85 14.16
CA ALA A 67 6.30 11.60 13.82
C ALA A 67 7.29 10.56 13.27
N ASP A 68 7.15 9.31 13.72
CA ASP A 68 7.80 8.15 13.10
C ASP A 68 7.09 7.80 11.80
N LEU A 69 7.76 8.08 10.68
CA LEU A 69 7.30 7.74 9.35
C LEU A 69 8.17 6.65 8.71
N SER A 70 8.78 5.80 9.52
CA SER A 70 9.33 4.53 9.05
C SER A 70 8.22 3.63 8.50
N MET A 71 8.58 2.54 7.80
CA MET A 71 7.59 1.57 7.34
C MET A 71 6.70 1.06 8.49
N ARG A 72 7.31 0.76 9.65
CA ARG A 72 6.60 0.34 10.86
C ARG A 72 5.73 1.45 11.43
N GLY A 73 6.23 2.69 11.49
CA GLY A 73 5.45 3.83 11.98
C GLY A 73 4.20 4.05 11.13
N VAL A 74 4.35 4.04 9.78
CA VAL A 74 3.19 4.19 8.88
C VAL A 74 2.24 2.99 8.96
N ALA A 75 2.74 1.76 9.12
CA ALA A 75 1.89 0.60 9.38
C ALA A 75 1.14 0.73 10.73
N GLY A 76 1.80 1.29 11.74
CA GLY A 76 1.18 1.60 13.03
C GLY A 76 -0.03 2.53 12.91
N LEU A 77 0.06 3.57 12.07
CA LEU A 77 -1.07 4.47 11.79
C LEU A 77 -2.28 3.73 11.20
N LEU A 78 -2.04 2.71 10.38
CA LEU A 78 -3.12 1.87 9.89
C LEU A 78 -3.76 1.08 11.04
N GLY A 79 -2.97 0.56 11.97
CA GLY A 79 -3.47 -0.08 13.19
C GLY A 79 -4.25 0.88 14.09
N GLU A 80 -3.75 2.10 14.31
CA GLU A 80 -4.46 3.15 15.06
C GLU A 80 -5.80 3.51 14.40
N LEU A 81 -5.87 3.51 13.05
CA LEU A 81 -7.13 3.71 12.34
C LEU A 81 -8.12 2.59 12.62
N LEU A 82 -7.67 1.32 12.63
CA LEU A 82 -8.54 0.19 13.00
C LEU A 82 -9.10 0.36 14.41
N GLU A 83 -8.28 0.83 15.34
CA GLU A 83 -8.68 1.08 16.72
C GLU A 83 -9.67 2.24 16.83
N HIS A 84 -9.37 3.38 16.19
CA HIS A 84 -10.22 4.56 16.18
C HIS A 84 -11.62 4.30 15.61
N LEU A 85 -11.69 3.47 14.57
CA LEU A 85 -12.96 3.07 13.93
C LEU A 85 -13.62 1.86 14.62
N GLU A 86 -13.06 1.39 15.75
CA GLU A 86 -13.51 0.23 16.50
C GLU A 86 -13.69 -1.03 15.65
N LEU A 87 -12.80 -1.19 14.62
CA LEU A 87 -12.88 -2.30 13.70
C LEU A 87 -12.23 -3.56 14.27
N SER A 88 -12.92 -4.67 14.13
CA SER A 88 -12.45 -6.03 14.39
C SER A 88 -12.80 -6.92 13.20
N GLU A 89 -12.21 -8.12 13.15
CA GLU A 89 -12.42 -9.08 12.05
C GLU A 89 -12.17 -8.52 10.64
N VAL A 90 -11.18 -7.62 10.54
CA VAL A 90 -10.87 -6.89 9.32
C VAL A 90 -10.17 -7.79 8.31
N THR A 91 -10.55 -7.67 7.04
CA THR A 91 -9.70 -8.11 5.93
C THR A 91 -8.75 -6.97 5.57
N LEU A 92 -7.44 -7.19 5.78
CA LEU A 92 -6.41 -6.21 5.45
C LEU A 92 -5.90 -6.48 4.03
N ALA A 93 -6.22 -5.57 3.11
CA ALA A 93 -5.76 -5.60 1.73
C ALA A 93 -4.58 -4.65 1.52
N MET A 94 -3.58 -5.07 0.72
CA MET A 94 -2.41 -4.26 0.40
C MET A 94 -1.96 -4.49 -1.03
N ASN A 95 -1.39 -3.45 -1.65
CA ASN A 95 -0.78 -3.53 -2.98
C ASN A 95 0.37 -2.51 -3.09
N ASP A 96 1.43 -2.85 -3.81
CA ASP A 96 2.66 -2.09 -4.01
C ASP A 96 3.47 -1.93 -2.71
N TRP A 97 2.94 -1.35 -1.68
CA TRP A 97 3.57 -1.17 -0.38
C TRP A 97 3.36 -2.37 0.54
N GLY A 98 4.44 -2.93 1.06
CA GLY A 98 4.43 -4.11 1.92
C GLY A 98 4.22 -3.84 3.41
N GLY A 99 4.18 -2.58 3.84
CA GLY A 99 4.10 -2.19 5.24
C GLY A 99 2.95 -2.80 6.05
N PRO A 100 1.73 -2.98 5.50
CA PRO A 100 0.63 -3.58 6.24
C PRO A 100 0.91 -4.99 6.76
N GLN A 101 1.85 -5.75 6.16
CA GLN A 101 2.29 -7.04 6.71
C GLN A 101 2.79 -6.91 8.15
N LEU A 102 3.33 -5.74 8.54
CA LEU A 102 3.89 -5.50 9.87
C LEU A 102 2.83 -5.40 10.98
N LEU A 103 1.54 -5.41 10.63
CA LEU A 103 0.46 -5.54 11.61
C LEU A 103 0.30 -6.97 12.11
N VAL A 104 0.73 -7.96 11.32
CA VAL A 104 0.75 -9.37 11.74
C VAL A 104 1.75 -9.55 12.89
N GLY A 105 1.30 -10.13 13.99
CA GLY A 105 2.10 -10.29 15.22
C GLY A 105 2.38 -8.99 15.98
N SER A 106 1.71 -7.87 15.63
CA SER A 106 1.73 -6.63 16.39
C SER A 106 0.57 -6.57 17.38
N ALA A 107 0.45 -5.48 18.14
CA ALA A 107 -0.70 -5.22 19.03
C ALA A 107 -2.06 -5.18 18.28
N TYR A 108 -2.06 -5.04 16.98
CA TYR A 108 -3.25 -4.96 16.13
C TYR A 108 -3.59 -6.29 15.43
N ASP A 109 -2.78 -7.34 15.63
CA ASP A 109 -2.95 -8.64 14.97
C ASP A 109 -4.34 -9.26 15.21
N GLU A 110 -4.84 -9.18 16.44
CA GLU A 110 -6.14 -9.75 16.82
C GLU A 110 -7.33 -9.08 16.10
N ARG A 111 -7.15 -7.88 15.53
CA ARG A 111 -8.18 -7.20 14.74
C ARG A 111 -8.28 -7.73 13.31
N LEU A 112 -7.29 -8.49 12.86
CA LEU A 112 -7.22 -8.99 11.48
C LEU A 112 -7.91 -10.36 11.41
N ALA A 113 -8.87 -10.53 10.53
CA ALA A 113 -9.47 -11.84 10.24
C ALA A 113 -8.86 -12.47 9.00
N ARG A 114 -8.42 -11.67 8.03
CA ARG A 114 -7.93 -12.14 6.73
C ARG A 114 -6.87 -11.21 6.18
N LEU A 115 -6.02 -11.73 5.28
CA LEU A 115 -5.06 -10.93 4.50
C LEU A 115 -5.35 -11.06 3.00
N ALA A 116 -5.31 -9.93 2.28
CA ALA A 116 -5.25 -9.90 0.81
C ALA A 116 -3.95 -9.18 0.40
N ILE A 117 -2.93 -9.96 0.11
CA ILE A 117 -1.59 -9.48 -0.26
C ILE A 117 -1.49 -9.47 -1.78
N CYS A 118 -1.55 -8.28 -2.38
CA CYS A 118 -1.52 -8.10 -3.83
C CYS A 118 -0.18 -7.51 -4.23
N SER A 119 0.58 -8.17 -5.12
CA SER A 119 1.91 -7.71 -5.63
C SER A 119 2.47 -6.52 -4.86
N CYS A 120 3.26 -6.76 -3.85
CA CYS A 120 3.80 -5.72 -2.97
C CYS A 120 5.24 -6.00 -2.56
N GLU A 121 5.86 -5.04 -1.91
CA GLU A 121 7.14 -5.24 -1.24
C GLU A 121 7.05 -6.41 -0.27
N ALA A 122 7.99 -7.33 -0.36
CA ALA A 122 8.10 -8.48 0.54
C ALA A 122 9.56 -8.91 0.66
N PHE A 123 9.90 -9.54 1.77
CA PHE A 123 11.23 -10.04 2.05
C PHE A 123 12.30 -8.93 1.92
N ASP A 124 13.27 -9.13 1.04
CA ASP A 124 14.40 -8.23 0.84
C ASP A 124 14.22 -7.23 -0.33
N ASN A 125 13.07 -7.21 -1.01
CA ASN A 125 12.79 -6.31 -2.13
C ASN A 125 12.29 -4.92 -1.66
N VAL A 126 13.05 -4.27 -0.79
CA VAL A 126 12.78 -2.91 -0.27
C VAL A 126 14.05 -2.06 -0.33
N PRO A 127 14.06 -0.94 -1.05
CA PRO A 127 13.11 -0.56 -2.09
C PRO A 127 13.07 -1.57 -3.24
N PRO A 128 11.99 -1.61 -4.03
CA PRO A 128 11.91 -2.51 -5.18
C PRO A 128 13.07 -2.32 -6.16
N LYS A 129 13.42 -3.38 -6.89
CA LYS A 129 14.52 -3.34 -7.88
C LYS A 129 14.29 -2.28 -8.94
N GLY A 130 15.38 -1.69 -9.43
CA GLY A 130 15.37 -0.66 -10.46
C GLY A 130 15.55 0.76 -9.89
N PRO A 131 14.91 1.80 -10.47
CA PRO A 131 15.14 3.20 -10.07
C PRO A 131 14.83 3.51 -8.61
N ALA A 132 13.89 2.79 -7.99
CA ALA A 132 13.52 2.98 -6.60
C ALA A 132 14.72 2.75 -5.64
N GLN A 133 15.69 1.92 -6.01
CA GLN A 133 16.89 1.70 -5.20
C GLN A 133 17.79 2.93 -5.06
N LEU A 134 17.65 3.92 -5.95
CA LEU A 134 18.38 5.18 -5.86
C LEU A 134 17.73 6.18 -4.90
N LEU A 135 16.44 6.03 -4.59
CA LEU A 135 15.69 6.97 -3.77
C LEU A 135 16.32 7.22 -2.38
N PRO A 136 16.81 6.22 -1.63
CA PRO A 136 17.45 6.48 -0.33
C PRO A 136 18.74 7.30 -0.43
N TYR A 137 19.47 7.20 -1.53
CA TYR A 137 20.68 8.02 -1.77
C TYR A 137 20.28 9.45 -2.14
N ILE A 138 19.32 9.61 -3.03
CA ILE A 138 18.76 10.91 -3.43
C ILE A 138 18.16 11.63 -2.21
N ALA A 139 17.44 10.93 -1.36
CA ALA A 139 16.82 11.48 -0.17
C ALA A 139 17.82 12.02 0.85
N ARG A 140 19.09 11.55 0.83
CA ARG A 140 20.17 12.12 1.68
C ARG A 140 20.65 13.48 1.19
N MET A 141 20.49 13.77 -0.10
CA MET A 141 20.95 15.04 -0.67
C MET A 141 19.95 16.17 -0.31
N PRO A 142 20.43 17.37 0.05
CA PRO A 142 19.57 18.53 0.21
C PRO A 142 18.75 18.79 -1.06
N GLY A 143 17.42 18.91 -0.92
CA GLY A 143 16.54 19.13 -2.07
C GLY A 143 16.32 17.91 -2.98
N GLY A 144 16.96 16.76 -2.74
CA GLY A 144 16.91 15.59 -3.62
C GLY A 144 15.49 15.11 -3.90
N ILE A 145 14.64 14.99 -2.87
CA ILE A 145 13.23 14.61 -3.07
C ILE A 145 12.47 15.67 -3.89
N ALA A 146 12.74 16.96 -3.66
CA ALA A 146 12.10 18.03 -4.44
C ALA A 146 12.50 17.94 -5.92
N ALA A 147 13.77 17.73 -6.21
CA ALA A 147 14.27 17.55 -7.58
C ALA A 147 13.68 16.32 -8.27
N THR A 148 13.52 15.21 -7.52
CA THR A 148 12.89 13.99 -8.04
C THR A 148 11.40 14.20 -8.34
N MET A 149 10.68 14.97 -7.51
CA MET A 149 9.25 15.21 -7.68
C MET A 149 8.94 16.26 -8.75
N LEU A 150 9.85 17.20 -9.02
CA LEU A 150 9.62 18.31 -9.95
C LEU A 150 9.20 17.85 -11.38
N PRO A 151 9.82 16.83 -12.00
CA PRO A 151 9.40 16.34 -13.32
C PRO A 151 7.97 15.80 -13.34
N PHE A 152 7.49 15.25 -12.22
CA PHE A 152 6.16 14.67 -12.14
C PHE A 152 5.01 15.69 -12.06
N ARG A 153 5.31 16.99 -12.15
CA ARG A 153 4.32 18.02 -12.50
C ARG A 153 3.77 17.85 -13.91
N PHE A 154 4.54 17.21 -14.79
CA PHE A 154 4.16 16.96 -16.17
C PHE A 154 3.60 15.54 -16.31
N ASP A 155 2.34 15.42 -16.73
CA ASP A 155 1.63 14.13 -16.85
C ASP A 155 2.39 13.10 -17.70
N ARG A 156 2.98 13.54 -18.83
CA ARG A 156 3.73 12.66 -19.73
C ARG A 156 4.90 11.94 -19.05
N LEU A 157 5.55 12.58 -18.07
CA LEU A 157 6.70 11.99 -17.38
C LEU A 157 6.28 10.93 -16.34
N ARG A 158 5.05 10.99 -15.84
CA ARG A 158 4.51 10.01 -14.90
C ARG A 158 4.27 8.65 -15.54
N ARG A 159 4.10 8.60 -16.87
CA ARG A 159 3.74 7.39 -17.64
C ARG A 159 4.93 6.75 -18.36
N LEU A 160 6.12 7.30 -18.16
CA LEU A 160 7.32 6.74 -18.76
C LEU A 160 7.65 5.36 -18.17
N PRO A 161 8.34 4.49 -18.93
CA PRO A 161 9.04 3.35 -18.36
C PRO A 161 9.94 3.80 -17.20
N LEU A 162 10.14 2.92 -16.22
CA LEU A 162 10.88 3.22 -14.97
C LEU A 162 10.17 4.16 -13.98
N THR A 163 8.97 4.63 -14.32
CA THR A 163 8.08 5.38 -13.44
C THR A 163 6.77 4.60 -13.26
N TRP A 164 5.62 5.28 -13.09
CA TRP A 164 4.32 4.62 -12.96
C TRP A 164 3.89 3.83 -14.21
N GLY A 165 4.49 4.07 -15.38
CA GLY A 165 4.30 3.23 -16.57
C GLY A 165 4.83 1.80 -16.45
N TRP A 166 5.58 1.47 -15.40
CA TRP A 166 5.96 0.10 -15.05
C TRP A 166 5.06 -0.54 -14.00
N LEU A 167 4.25 0.27 -13.32
CA LEU A 167 3.38 -0.22 -12.26
C LEU A 167 2.04 -0.71 -12.78
N SER A 168 1.54 -0.15 -13.89
CA SER A 168 0.26 -0.52 -14.49
C SER A 168 0.38 -0.65 -16.01
N LYS A 169 -0.26 -1.67 -16.58
CA LYS A 169 -0.40 -1.82 -18.05
C LYS A 169 -1.42 -0.86 -18.61
N ARG A 170 -2.48 -0.62 -17.85
CA ARG A 170 -3.56 0.30 -18.22
C ARG A 170 -3.24 1.71 -17.77
N PRO A 171 -3.53 2.72 -18.59
CA PRO A 171 -3.25 4.10 -18.21
C PRO A 171 -4.16 4.52 -17.04
N VAL A 172 -3.55 4.84 -15.91
CA VAL A 172 -4.28 5.49 -14.80
C VAL A 172 -4.78 6.85 -15.28
N PRO A 173 -6.05 7.23 -15.04
CA PRO A 173 -6.61 8.51 -15.44
C PRO A 173 -5.77 9.70 -14.94
N LYS A 174 -5.70 10.75 -15.78
CA LYS A 174 -4.88 11.94 -15.46
C LYS A 174 -5.28 12.59 -14.14
N GLU A 175 -6.56 12.73 -13.89
CA GLU A 175 -7.12 13.33 -12.66
C GLU A 175 -6.74 12.54 -11.41
N VAL A 176 -6.65 11.22 -11.49
CA VAL A 176 -6.17 10.35 -10.41
C VAL A 176 -4.68 10.56 -10.19
N MET A 177 -3.89 10.56 -11.25
CA MET A 177 -2.45 10.84 -11.16
C MET A 177 -2.16 12.26 -10.67
N ASP A 178 -2.94 13.25 -11.09
CA ASP A 178 -2.81 14.63 -10.58
C ASP A 178 -3.04 14.67 -9.06
N ARG A 179 -4.06 13.96 -8.58
CA ARG A 179 -4.35 13.84 -7.16
C ARG A 179 -3.21 13.18 -6.37
N TRP A 180 -2.62 12.11 -6.90
CA TRP A 180 -1.51 11.41 -6.26
C TRP A 180 -0.24 12.26 -6.16
N PHE A 181 0.10 12.98 -7.23
CA PHE A 181 1.36 13.70 -7.32
C PHE A 181 1.31 15.13 -6.76
N ALA A 182 0.14 15.78 -6.75
CA ALA A 182 0.04 17.18 -6.35
C ALA A 182 0.64 17.45 -4.96
N PRO A 183 0.37 16.66 -3.89
CA PRO A 183 0.93 16.95 -2.58
C PRO A 183 2.46 16.98 -2.56
N ALA A 184 3.13 15.92 -3.04
CA ALA A 184 4.59 15.85 -3.05
C ALA A 184 5.24 16.87 -4.01
N THR A 185 4.57 17.25 -5.09
CA THR A 185 5.11 18.23 -6.05
C THR A 185 4.96 19.69 -5.57
N THR A 186 4.01 19.99 -4.68
CA THR A 186 3.71 21.36 -4.26
C THR A 186 4.07 21.66 -2.81
N GLN A 187 3.96 20.67 -1.90
CA GLN A 187 4.05 20.88 -0.45
C GLN A 187 5.41 20.44 0.12
N PRO A 188 6.22 21.39 0.68
CA PRO A 188 7.48 21.04 1.32
C PRO A 188 7.34 20.08 2.51
N GLY A 189 6.26 20.21 3.30
CA GLY A 189 5.99 19.32 4.44
C GLY A 189 5.75 17.88 4.02
N VAL A 190 4.97 17.66 2.95
CA VAL A 190 4.74 16.31 2.40
C VAL A 190 6.05 15.71 1.85
N ARG A 191 6.90 16.51 1.21
CA ARG A 191 8.24 16.05 0.78
C ARG A 191 9.16 15.70 1.95
N ARG A 192 9.08 16.43 3.06
CA ARG A 192 9.80 16.10 4.31
C ARG A 192 9.36 14.72 4.81
N ASP A 193 8.05 14.46 4.84
CA ASP A 193 7.47 13.22 5.32
C ASP A 193 7.83 12.05 4.41
N LEU A 194 7.68 12.21 3.10
CA LEU A 194 8.13 11.24 2.10
C LEU A 194 9.64 10.95 2.22
N ARG A 195 10.46 11.98 2.49
CA ARG A 195 11.90 11.81 2.73
C ARG A 195 12.18 10.94 3.95
N LYS A 196 11.46 11.14 5.06
CA LYS A 196 11.59 10.32 6.27
C LYS A 196 11.31 8.85 5.95
N TYR A 197 10.19 8.58 5.28
CA TYR A 197 9.84 7.23 4.85
C TYR A 197 10.94 6.60 3.99
N ILE A 198 11.37 7.26 2.92
CA ILE A 198 12.41 6.75 2.01
C ILE A 198 13.73 6.47 2.74
N LEU A 199 14.13 7.32 3.67
CA LEU A 199 15.36 7.12 4.45
C LEU A 199 15.28 5.90 5.37
N SER A 200 14.09 5.46 5.77
CA SER A 200 13.88 4.25 6.58
C SER A 200 13.91 2.94 5.79
N ALA A 201 14.06 2.97 4.47
CA ALA A 201 13.95 1.79 3.60
C ALA A 201 14.82 0.60 4.04
N LYS A 202 16.05 0.87 4.54
CA LYS A 202 16.94 -0.19 5.06
C LYS A 202 16.37 -0.87 6.31
N GLN A 203 15.70 -0.12 7.17
CA GLN A 203 14.98 -0.63 8.33
C GLN A 203 13.77 -1.43 7.88
N GLY A 204 12.91 -0.88 7.01
CA GLY A 204 11.75 -1.57 6.44
C GLY A 204 12.09 -2.91 5.79
N ARG A 205 13.21 -2.97 5.03
CA ARG A 205 13.73 -4.23 4.49
C ARG A 205 14.01 -5.27 5.58
N ARG A 206 14.67 -4.88 6.68
CA ARG A 206 14.93 -5.81 7.80
C ARG A 206 13.63 -6.28 8.45
N GLU A 207 12.67 -5.38 8.58
CA GLU A 207 11.37 -5.68 9.17
C GLU A 207 10.56 -6.64 8.30
N LEU A 208 10.52 -6.44 6.96
CA LEU A 208 9.85 -7.39 6.05
C LEU A 208 10.56 -8.76 5.93
N VAL A 209 11.85 -8.81 6.15
CA VAL A 209 12.54 -10.11 6.29
C VAL A 209 12.15 -10.79 7.60
N ALA A 210 12.09 -10.05 8.70
CA ALA A 210 11.79 -10.59 10.03
C ALA A 210 10.32 -11.00 10.20
N ILE A 211 9.37 -10.38 9.46
CA ILE A 211 7.95 -10.67 9.58
C ILE A 211 7.58 -12.10 9.15
N ALA A 212 8.46 -12.79 8.41
CA ALA A 212 8.23 -14.15 7.92
C ALA A 212 7.83 -15.12 9.04
N ASP A 213 8.38 -14.97 10.24
CA ASP A 213 8.05 -15.83 11.39
C ASP A 213 6.65 -15.54 11.94
N ALA A 214 6.18 -14.30 11.90
CA ALA A 214 4.81 -13.96 12.27
C ALA A 214 3.82 -14.46 11.21
N LEU A 215 4.14 -14.29 9.92
CA LEU A 215 3.31 -14.81 8.81
C LEU A 215 3.13 -16.34 8.89
N ARG A 216 4.14 -17.10 9.32
CA ARG A 216 4.01 -18.57 9.55
C ARG A 216 3.03 -18.93 10.67
N ARG A 217 2.76 -18.01 11.59
CA ARG A 217 1.82 -18.19 12.69
C ARG A 217 0.45 -17.56 12.43
N PHE A 218 0.28 -16.93 11.27
CA PHE A 218 -1.01 -16.36 10.88
C PHE A 218 -1.92 -17.46 10.34
N GLU A 219 -2.67 -18.12 11.22
CA GLU A 219 -3.53 -19.28 10.90
C GLU A 219 -4.89 -18.89 10.28
N ARG A 220 -5.08 -17.61 9.94
CA ARG A 220 -6.31 -17.10 9.33
C ARG A 220 -6.20 -17.11 7.79
N PRO A 221 -7.33 -17.09 7.04
CA PRO A 221 -7.31 -17.13 5.59
C PRO A 221 -6.51 -15.99 4.98
N ALA A 222 -5.73 -16.29 3.95
CA ALA A 222 -4.94 -15.30 3.22
C ALA A 222 -4.96 -15.55 1.72
N LEU A 223 -5.24 -14.49 0.96
CA LEU A 223 -5.07 -14.43 -0.50
C LEU A 223 -3.73 -13.79 -0.82
N VAL A 224 -2.94 -14.40 -1.67
CA VAL A 224 -1.77 -13.80 -2.30
C VAL A 224 -2.08 -13.65 -3.79
N ALA A 225 -2.47 -12.44 -4.22
CA ALA A 225 -2.73 -12.13 -5.62
C ALA A 225 -1.46 -11.54 -6.25
N TRP A 226 -0.81 -12.27 -7.16
CA TRP A 226 0.45 -11.84 -7.74
C TRP A 226 0.33 -11.56 -9.23
N ALA A 227 0.82 -10.40 -9.66
CA ALA A 227 0.75 -10.00 -11.06
C ALA A 227 1.63 -10.89 -11.95
N GLY A 228 1.04 -11.44 -13.00
CA GLY A 228 1.71 -12.38 -13.91
C GLY A 228 2.88 -11.77 -14.68
N ASP A 229 2.77 -10.48 -15.00
CA ASP A 229 3.76 -9.74 -15.78
C ASP A 229 4.52 -8.67 -14.97
N ASP A 230 4.54 -8.82 -13.63
CA ASP A 230 5.14 -7.83 -12.73
C ASP A 230 6.57 -7.48 -13.12
N ARG A 231 6.88 -6.18 -13.10
CA ARG A 231 8.20 -5.63 -13.43
C ARG A 231 8.99 -5.13 -12.22
N MET A 232 8.30 -4.95 -11.10
CA MET A 232 8.86 -4.37 -9.87
C MET A 232 8.98 -5.40 -8.76
N MET A 233 7.97 -6.27 -8.63
CA MET A 233 7.92 -7.30 -7.61
C MET A 233 8.41 -8.64 -8.19
N PRO A 234 9.38 -9.31 -7.54
CA PRO A 234 9.90 -10.60 -8.00
C PRO A 234 8.80 -11.65 -8.11
N LYS A 235 8.78 -12.40 -9.21
CA LYS A 235 7.73 -13.39 -9.49
C LYS A 235 7.68 -14.53 -8.47
N ASP A 236 8.81 -14.86 -7.85
CA ASP A 236 8.93 -15.90 -6.83
C ASP A 236 8.41 -15.45 -5.44
N HIS A 237 8.22 -14.13 -5.23
CA HIS A 237 7.76 -13.64 -3.93
C HIS A 237 6.30 -14.02 -3.65
N GLY A 238 5.43 -14.03 -4.66
CA GLY A 238 4.04 -14.49 -4.51
C GLY A 238 3.95 -15.94 -4.00
N PRO A 239 4.52 -16.91 -4.70
CA PRO A 239 4.55 -18.29 -4.23
C PRO A 239 5.21 -18.46 -2.85
N ARG A 240 6.27 -17.73 -2.57
CA ARG A 240 6.95 -17.77 -1.26
C ARG A 240 6.08 -17.23 -0.14
N LEU A 241 5.36 -16.12 -0.35
CA LEU A 241 4.41 -15.57 0.62
C LEU A 241 3.25 -16.54 0.88
N ALA A 242 2.64 -17.08 -0.17
CA ALA A 242 1.58 -18.08 -0.03
C ALA A 242 2.05 -19.33 0.73
N GLY A 243 3.28 -19.77 0.47
CA GLY A 243 3.88 -20.91 1.16
C GLY A 243 4.27 -20.66 2.62
N LEU A 244 4.40 -19.38 3.06
CA LEU A 244 4.63 -19.04 4.46
C LEU A 244 3.34 -19.07 5.27
N LEU A 245 2.23 -18.68 4.68
CA LEU A 245 0.94 -18.55 5.34
C LEU A 245 0.25 -19.91 5.43
N PRO A 246 -0.12 -20.42 6.64
CA PRO A 246 -0.74 -21.73 6.80
C PRO A 246 -2.03 -21.93 5.97
N GLN A 247 -2.81 -20.86 5.80
CA GLN A 247 -3.99 -20.84 4.92
C GLN A 247 -3.80 -19.89 3.73
N GLY A 248 -2.58 -19.80 3.23
CA GLY A 248 -2.23 -18.97 2.08
C GLY A 248 -2.71 -19.60 0.77
N HIS A 249 -3.41 -18.81 -0.05
CA HIS A 249 -3.85 -19.17 -1.38
C HIS A 249 -3.24 -18.24 -2.42
N LEU A 250 -2.55 -18.80 -3.41
CA LEU A 250 -1.92 -18.03 -4.48
C LEU A 250 -2.84 -17.94 -5.69
N GLU A 251 -3.04 -16.71 -6.17
CA GLU A 251 -3.65 -16.41 -7.46
C GLU A 251 -2.69 -15.60 -8.33
N VAL A 252 -2.30 -16.14 -9.47
CA VAL A 252 -1.50 -15.39 -10.45
C VAL A 252 -2.44 -14.66 -11.40
N VAL A 253 -2.49 -13.34 -11.26
CA VAL A 253 -3.37 -12.49 -12.06
C VAL A 253 -2.70 -12.18 -13.40
N ALA A 254 -3.18 -12.81 -14.45
CA ALA A 254 -2.68 -12.61 -15.81
C ALA A 254 -2.94 -11.16 -16.30
N ASP A 255 -2.18 -10.72 -17.29
CA ASP A 255 -2.32 -9.40 -17.93
C ASP A 255 -2.33 -8.22 -16.95
N SER A 256 -1.47 -8.29 -15.93
CA SER A 256 -1.29 -7.23 -14.94
C SER A 256 0.17 -6.98 -14.60
N TYR A 257 0.49 -5.74 -14.26
CA TYR A 257 1.70 -5.33 -13.54
C TYR A 257 1.37 -5.17 -12.05
N THR A 258 2.26 -4.57 -11.28
CA THR A 258 2.15 -4.40 -9.83
C THR A 258 0.78 -3.89 -9.39
N LEU A 259 0.22 -2.89 -10.08
CA LEU A 259 -1.08 -2.31 -9.76
C LEU A 259 -2.24 -3.18 -10.28
N ILE A 260 -2.40 -4.38 -9.73
CA ILE A 260 -3.54 -5.26 -10.05
C ILE A 260 -4.89 -4.55 -9.88
N PRO A 261 -5.11 -3.67 -8.86
CA PRO A 261 -6.37 -2.91 -8.74
C PRO A 261 -6.69 -1.99 -9.92
N GLU A 262 -5.68 -1.58 -10.70
CA GLU A 262 -5.85 -0.81 -11.93
C GLU A 262 -6.00 -1.71 -13.15
N ASP A 263 -5.19 -2.77 -13.22
CA ASP A 263 -5.10 -3.60 -14.42
C ASP A 263 -6.22 -4.65 -14.50
N GLN A 264 -6.57 -5.28 -13.38
CA GLN A 264 -7.54 -6.39 -13.31
C GLN A 264 -8.48 -6.27 -12.11
N PRO A 265 -9.19 -5.14 -11.93
CA PRO A 265 -10.00 -4.88 -10.73
C PRO A 265 -11.12 -5.92 -10.52
N ALA A 266 -11.82 -6.33 -11.58
CA ALA A 266 -12.90 -7.29 -11.47
C ALA A 266 -12.41 -8.70 -11.07
N THR A 267 -11.26 -9.12 -11.61
CA THR A 267 -10.62 -10.38 -11.24
C THR A 267 -10.20 -10.35 -9.78
N LEU A 268 -9.59 -9.24 -9.34
CA LEU A 268 -9.18 -9.08 -7.94
C LEU A 268 -10.39 -9.05 -7.00
N ALA A 269 -11.44 -8.31 -7.33
CA ALA A 269 -12.66 -8.26 -6.54
C ALA A 269 -13.32 -9.63 -6.39
N LYS A 270 -13.32 -10.44 -7.45
CA LYS A 270 -13.80 -11.83 -7.40
C LYS A 270 -13.01 -12.66 -6.38
N HIS A 271 -11.67 -12.65 -6.45
CA HIS A 271 -10.83 -13.41 -5.51
C HIS A 271 -10.94 -12.88 -4.06
N MET A 272 -11.15 -11.58 -3.89
CA MET A 272 -11.43 -11.02 -2.57
C MET A 272 -12.77 -11.51 -2.02
N ARG A 273 -13.84 -11.62 -2.82
CA ARG A 273 -15.10 -12.23 -2.38
C ARG A 273 -14.93 -13.69 -1.98
N GLU A 274 -14.14 -14.45 -2.74
CA GLU A 274 -13.82 -15.84 -2.42
C GLU A 274 -13.05 -15.96 -1.08
N LEU A 275 -12.13 -15.03 -0.82
CA LEU A 275 -11.45 -14.92 0.47
C LEU A 275 -12.43 -14.60 1.60
N MET A 276 -13.35 -13.65 1.38
CA MET A 276 -14.32 -13.22 2.40
C MET A 276 -15.34 -14.32 2.75
N ALA A 277 -15.53 -15.30 1.89
CA ALA A 277 -16.43 -16.45 2.11
C ALA A 277 -15.78 -17.58 2.93
N ARG A 278 -14.48 -17.48 3.23
CA ARG A 278 -13.71 -18.42 4.08
C ARG A 278 -13.67 -17.92 5.51
#